data_5d3d5ee10a59687368e654f7b83c9b25
#
_entry.id   5d3d5ee10a59687368e654f7b83c9b25
#
_cell.length_a   1.000
_cell.length_b   1.000
_cell.length_c   1.000
_cell.angle_alpha   90.00
_cell.angle_beta   90.00
_cell.angle_gamma   90.00
#
_symmetry.space_group_name_H-M   'P 1'
#
loop_
_entity.id
_entity.type
_entity.pdbx_description
1 polymer ?
#
loop_
_entity_poly.entity_id
_entity_poly.type
_entity_poly.pdbx_seq_one_letter_code
_entity_poly.pdbx_strand_id
1 'polypeptide(L)'
;MFATLLGSLPRPPLPDVVPSETLVSAAVDAQAAAGLEPITDSGWWGTLPVVEAWQRTARLTERAVKQAVVGPYSVGRSGSSAPSAERATAVLAAARVANENLRALAQAGCPLIEIHEPAIVTIGTDEAGWALFREAQLILTDGIVGTHLSLAITGGSADPAGLLAILAAPYASLALDLIAGPDNWRLVRAMPGDRGIVCGALSPIAGSDDGPEMLLWAAAYAASSHSRGPGRVGLATASSLAALPWDSAIAKLGRLGEAVLLAELPSDGLRGQLDPRSVDIRSAALGQAEPRKERPRGT
;
A
#
# COMPACT_ATOMS: atom_id res chain seq x y z
N MET A 1 -5.46 11.20 -10.17
CA MET A 1 -4.94 9.86 -9.79
C MET A 1 -3.48 9.99 -9.44
N PHE A 2 -2.91 9.13 -8.60
CA PHE A 2 -1.51 9.17 -8.20
C PHE A 2 -0.93 7.75 -8.11
N ALA A 3 0.41 7.63 -8.05
CA ALA A 3 1.09 6.37 -7.80
C ALA A 3 2.05 6.48 -6.61
N THR A 4 2.21 5.41 -5.84
CA THR A 4 3.08 5.34 -4.69
C THR A 4 3.63 3.94 -4.47
N LEU A 5 4.70 3.80 -3.70
CA LEU A 5 5.27 2.51 -3.29
C LEU A 5 4.61 2.04 -1.98
N LEU A 6 4.13 0.80 -1.88
CA LEU A 6 3.83 0.14 -0.62
C LEU A 6 5.02 -0.72 -0.18
N GLY A 7 5.53 -0.45 1.01
CA GLY A 7 6.73 -1.12 1.54
C GLY A 7 8.04 -0.48 1.08
N SER A 8 9.05 -1.30 0.80
CA SER A 8 10.43 -0.87 0.57
C SER A 8 10.95 -1.27 -0.81
N LEU A 9 11.92 -0.53 -1.32
CA LEU A 9 12.76 -0.92 -2.46
C LEU A 9 13.88 -1.87 -2.00
N PRO A 10 14.44 -2.68 -2.89
CA PRO A 10 15.68 -3.39 -2.64
C PRO A 10 16.82 -2.39 -2.39
N ARG A 11 17.94 -2.90 -1.85
CA ARG A 11 19.13 -2.10 -1.70
C ARG A 11 19.60 -1.57 -3.07
N PRO A 12 19.86 -0.27 -3.20
CA PRO A 12 20.47 0.28 -4.41
C PRO A 12 21.84 -0.37 -4.71
N PRO A 13 22.28 -0.45 -5.97
CA PRO A 13 23.55 -1.01 -6.37
C PRO A 13 24.72 -0.07 -6.03
N LEU A 14 24.91 0.17 -4.75
CA LEU A 14 25.93 1.01 -4.15
C LEU A 14 26.91 0.15 -3.34
N PRO A 15 28.14 0.63 -3.05
CA PRO A 15 29.07 -0.09 -2.18
C PRO A 15 28.42 -0.53 -0.86
N ASP A 16 28.91 -1.64 -0.28
CA ASP A 16 28.32 -2.24 0.93
C ASP A 16 28.28 -1.27 2.11
N VAL A 17 29.28 -0.40 2.22
CA VAL A 17 29.39 0.59 3.28
C VAL A 17 29.20 1.99 2.70
N VAL A 18 27.99 2.51 2.84
CA VAL A 18 27.62 3.88 2.49
C VAL A 18 26.73 4.48 3.57
N PRO A 19 26.70 5.81 3.76
CA PRO A 19 25.76 6.46 4.67
C PRO A 19 24.29 6.13 4.31
N SER A 20 23.44 5.99 5.32
CA SER A 20 21.99 5.78 5.11
C SER A 20 21.37 6.86 4.21
N GLU A 21 21.81 8.12 4.31
CA GLU A 21 21.34 9.21 3.46
C GLU A 21 21.57 8.94 1.98
N THR A 22 22.69 8.33 1.62
CA THR A 22 22.97 7.94 0.22
C THR A 22 22.00 6.87 -0.28
N LEU A 23 21.64 5.90 0.57
CA LEU A 23 20.64 4.86 0.25
C LEU A 23 19.25 5.48 0.10
N VAL A 24 18.87 6.37 1.00
CA VAL A 24 17.56 7.06 0.95
C VAL A 24 17.49 7.96 -0.28
N SER A 25 18.54 8.74 -0.59
CA SER A 25 18.59 9.58 -1.79
C SER A 25 18.35 8.75 -3.05
N ALA A 26 19.06 7.63 -3.22
CA ALA A 26 18.88 6.76 -4.36
C ALA A 26 17.43 6.19 -4.47
N ALA A 27 16.82 5.85 -3.32
CA ALA A 27 15.43 5.37 -3.30
C ALA A 27 14.42 6.49 -3.62
N VAL A 28 14.65 7.71 -3.14
CA VAL A 28 13.86 8.91 -3.43
C VAL A 28 13.94 9.26 -4.91
N ASP A 29 15.17 9.32 -5.46
CA ASP A 29 15.43 9.66 -6.86
C ASP A 29 14.76 8.65 -7.80
N ALA A 30 14.82 7.36 -7.47
CA ALA A 30 14.18 6.31 -8.26
C ALA A 30 12.65 6.45 -8.30
N GLN A 31 12.01 6.72 -7.17
CA GLN A 31 10.57 6.96 -7.09
C GLN A 31 10.17 8.24 -7.81
N ALA A 32 10.95 9.31 -7.65
CA ALA A 32 10.71 10.59 -8.32
C ALA A 32 10.86 10.45 -9.85
N ALA A 33 11.88 9.76 -10.34
CA ALA A 33 12.09 9.48 -11.76
C ALA A 33 10.96 8.66 -12.37
N ALA A 34 10.37 7.75 -11.60
CA ALA A 34 9.20 6.97 -12.00
C ALA A 34 7.88 7.77 -11.91
N GLY A 35 7.89 9.03 -11.48
CA GLY A 35 6.69 9.85 -11.38
C GLY A 35 5.82 9.57 -10.15
N LEU A 36 6.33 8.86 -9.15
CA LEU A 36 5.56 8.54 -7.94
C LEU A 36 5.43 9.76 -7.01
N GLU A 37 4.26 9.86 -6.38
CA GLU A 37 3.97 10.80 -5.30
C GLU A 37 2.74 10.29 -4.52
N PRO A 38 2.76 10.18 -3.18
CA PRO A 38 3.86 10.50 -2.29
C PRO A 38 5.02 9.49 -2.34
N ILE A 39 6.23 9.97 -2.01
CA ILE A 39 7.47 9.20 -1.93
C ILE A 39 7.68 8.67 -0.50
N THR A 40 8.42 7.56 -0.35
CA THR A 40 8.84 7.02 0.95
C THR A 40 10.36 6.82 1.00
N ASP A 41 10.93 6.82 2.21
CA ASP A 41 12.35 6.55 2.50
C ASP A 41 12.77 5.09 2.29
N SER A 42 11.80 4.21 1.99
CA SER A 42 12.02 2.77 1.88
C SER A 42 12.61 2.09 3.13
N GLY A 43 12.56 2.75 4.29
CA GLY A 43 13.07 2.22 5.56
C GLY A 43 14.60 2.25 5.70
N TRP A 44 15.33 2.93 4.83
CA TRP A 44 16.81 2.95 4.83
C TRP A 44 17.43 3.86 5.91
N TRP A 45 16.65 4.64 6.66
CA TRP A 45 17.16 5.38 7.83
C TRP A 45 17.46 4.47 9.03
N GLY A 46 16.99 3.23 9.02
CA GLY A 46 17.24 2.27 10.08
C GLY A 46 16.56 2.66 11.40
N THR A 47 17.34 2.93 12.45
CA THR A 47 16.86 3.22 13.80
C THR A 47 16.66 4.70 14.12
N LEU A 48 16.71 5.59 13.12
CA LEU A 48 16.42 6.99 13.36
C LEU A 48 15.01 7.20 13.93
N PRO A 49 14.81 8.19 14.83
CA PRO A 49 13.48 8.60 15.24
C PRO A 49 12.62 8.95 14.03
N VAL A 50 11.38 8.51 14.02
CA VAL A 50 10.49 8.55 12.84
C VAL A 50 10.28 9.98 12.30
N VAL A 51 10.21 10.99 13.17
CA VAL A 51 10.09 12.39 12.77
C VAL A 51 11.35 12.88 12.07
N GLU A 52 12.52 12.52 12.61
CA GLU A 52 13.80 12.90 12.02
C GLU A 52 14.00 12.20 10.66
N ALA A 53 13.66 10.93 10.55
CA ALA A 53 13.70 10.15 9.31
C ALA A 53 12.85 10.83 8.22
N TRP A 54 11.59 11.17 8.55
CA TRP A 54 10.71 11.88 7.64
C TRP A 54 11.25 13.26 7.23
N GLN A 55 11.70 14.08 8.20
CA GLN A 55 12.24 15.41 7.92
C GLN A 55 13.48 15.37 7.03
N ARG A 56 14.37 14.41 7.24
CA ARG A 56 15.55 14.23 6.39
C ARG A 56 15.15 13.82 4.97
N THR A 57 14.22 12.89 4.82
CA THR A 57 13.69 12.47 3.51
C THR A 57 13.01 13.64 2.78
N ALA A 58 12.21 14.42 3.47
CA ALA A 58 11.52 15.57 2.90
C ALA A 58 12.46 16.67 2.37
N ARG A 59 13.71 16.73 2.85
CA ARG A 59 14.71 17.66 2.32
C ARG A 59 15.38 17.19 1.03
N LEU A 60 15.20 15.93 0.66
CA LEU A 60 15.81 15.34 -0.55
C LEU A 60 14.94 15.51 -1.80
N THR A 61 13.69 16.00 -1.65
CA THR A 61 12.77 16.11 -2.78
C THR A 61 11.75 17.22 -2.55
N GLU A 62 11.26 17.81 -3.65
CA GLU A 62 10.13 18.76 -3.65
C GLU A 62 8.77 18.06 -3.65
N ARG A 63 8.73 16.72 -3.84
CA ARG A 63 7.51 15.93 -3.84
C ARG A 63 7.02 15.68 -2.42
N ALA A 64 5.72 15.42 -2.28
CA ALA A 64 5.16 14.99 -1.00
C ALA A 64 5.81 13.68 -0.53
N VAL A 65 6.25 13.67 0.74
CA VAL A 65 6.84 12.50 1.39
C VAL A 65 5.87 11.94 2.42
N LYS A 66 5.52 10.67 2.30
CA LYS A 66 4.78 9.94 3.32
C LYS A 66 5.73 9.26 4.30
N GLN A 67 5.29 9.11 5.56
CA GLN A 67 5.98 8.26 6.53
C GLN A 67 5.22 6.94 6.69
N ALA A 68 5.90 5.84 6.35
CA ALA A 68 5.40 4.50 6.63
C ALA A 68 5.80 4.08 8.04
N VAL A 69 4.86 3.52 8.80
CA VAL A 69 5.08 2.99 10.15
C VAL A 69 4.42 1.62 10.29
N VAL A 70 5.05 0.73 11.06
CA VAL A 70 4.43 -0.56 11.38
C VAL A 70 3.35 -0.34 12.43
N GLY A 71 2.16 -0.87 12.18
CA GLY A 71 1.03 -0.71 13.08
C GLY A 71 1.15 -1.54 14.36
N PRO A 72 0.48 -1.12 15.43
CA PRO A 72 0.64 -1.70 16.76
C PRO A 72 0.21 -3.16 16.86
N TYR A 73 -0.80 -3.57 16.09
CA TYR A 73 -1.24 -4.96 16.09
C TYR A 73 -0.16 -5.89 15.54
N SER A 74 0.49 -5.48 14.45
CA SER A 74 1.61 -6.22 13.85
C SER A 74 2.84 -6.20 14.74
N VAL A 75 3.18 -5.08 15.37
CA VAL A 75 4.29 -4.97 16.32
C VAL A 75 4.10 -5.91 17.52
N GLY A 76 2.93 -5.86 18.16
CA GLY A 76 2.66 -6.67 19.35
C GLY A 76 2.53 -8.18 19.08
N ARG A 77 2.39 -8.58 17.81
CA ARG A 77 2.37 -10.00 17.39
C ARG A 77 3.72 -10.50 16.88
N SER A 78 4.66 -9.62 16.58
CA SER A 78 5.96 -9.98 16.03
C SER A 78 6.77 -10.80 17.05
N GLY A 79 7.15 -12.03 16.66
CA GLY A 79 8.03 -12.89 17.44
C GLY A 79 7.43 -13.50 18.71
N SER A 80 6.12 -13.38 18.95
CA SER A 80 5.50 -13.79 20.22
C SER A 80 4.75 -15.12 20.13
N SER A 81 5.29 -16.15 20.79
CA SER A 81 4.55 -17.33 21.23
C SER A 81 3.81 -17.11 22.57
N ALA A 82 3.77 -15.88 23.06
CA ALA A 82 3.20 -15.51 24.35
C ALA A 82 1.69 -15.81 24.43
N PRO A 83 1.14 -16.04 25.66
CA PRO A 83 -0.28 -16.16 25.89
C PRO A 83 -1.08 -14.97 25.36
N SER A 84 -2.36 -15.19 25.02
CA SER A 84 -3.23 -14.16 24.41
C SER A 84 -3.33 -12.87 25.22
N ALA A 85 -3.38 -12.95 26.54
CA ALA A 85 -3.45 -11.78 27.42
C ALA A 85 -2.17 -10.92 27.38
N GLU A 86 -1.01 -11.54 27.34
CA GLU A 86 0.28 -10.83 27.22
C GLU A 86 0.40 -10.15 25.86
N ARG A 87 -0.04 -10.83 24.79
CA ARG A 87 -0.09 -10.24 23.44
C ARG A 87 -1.01 -9.04 23.39
N ALA A 88 -2.19 -9.12 23.99
CA ALA A 88 -3.13 -7.99 24.06
C ALA A 88 -2.48 -6.78 24.76
N THR A 89 -1.84 -7.01 25.90
CA THR A 89 -1.11 -5.97 26.65
C THR A 89 -0.01 -5.33 25.78
N ALA A 90 0.78 -6.15 25.05
CA ALA A 90 1.84 -5.66 24.18
C ALA A 90 1.29 -4.84 23.01
N VAL A 91 0.21 -5.28 22.37
CA VAL A 91 -0.46 -4.54 21.28
C VAL A 91 -0.94 -3.18 21.75
N LEU A 92 -1.64 -3.11 22.89
CA LEU A 92 -2.17 -1.84 23.41
C LEU A 92 -1.05 -0.90 23.91
N ALA A 93 0.04 -1.44 24.45
CA ALA A 93 1.21 -0.64 24.80
C ALA A 93 1.88 -0.07 23.55
N ALA A 94 2.07 -0.89 22.49
CA ALA A 94 2.59 -0.45 21.23
C ALA A 94 1.72 0.65 20.59
N ALA A 95 0.38 0.55 20.70
CA ALA A 95 -0.54 1.55 20.19
C ALA A 95 -0.35 2.93 20.84
N ARG A 96 -0.12 2.98 22.17
CA ARG A 96 0.13 4.24 22.88
C ARG A 96 1.44 4.89 22.43
N VAL A 97 2.53 4.09 22.38
CA VAL A 97 3.84 4.60 21.91
C VAL A 97 3.76 5.07 20.47
N ALA A 98 3.11 4.32 19.61
CA ALA A 98 2.93 4.71 18.22
C ALA A 98 2.07 5.99 18.09
N ASN A 99 1.01 6.17 18.88
CA ASN A 99 0.21 7.39 18.88
C ASN A 99 1.05 8.64 19.16
N GLU A 100 1.97 8.59 20.14
CA GLU A 100 2.89 9.69 20.43
C GLU A 100 3.75 10.05 19.20
N ASN A 101 4.29 9.04 18.51
CA ASN A 101 5.07 9.21 17.30
C ASN A 101 4.23 9.83 16.15
N LEU A 102 3.00 9.34 15.97
CA LEU A 102 2.10 9.85 14.92
C LEU A 102 1.69 11.31 15.19
N ARG A 103 1.42 11.66 16.44
CA ARG A 103 1.16 13.04 16.84
C ARG A 103 2.36 13.96 16.56
N ALA A 104 3.57 13.48 16.87
CA ALA A 104 4.80 14.25 16.59
C ALA A 104 5.03 14.42 15.09
N LEU A 105 4.75 13.39 14.26
CA LEU A 105 4.80 13.49 12.80
C LEU A 105 3.77 14.52 12.26
N ALA A 106 2.54 14.47 12.74
CA ALA A 106 1.50 15.42 12.35
C ALA A 106 1.87 16.86 12.72
N GLN A 107 2.39 17.09 13.93
CA GLN A 107 2.88 18.38 14.39
C GLN A 107 4.07 18.89 13.58
N ALA A 108 4.94 17.98 13.10
CA ALA A 108 6.05 18.31 12.24
C ALA A 108 5.63 18.64 10.79
N GLY A 109 4.35 18.44 10.44
CA GLY A 109 3.79 18.75 9.13
C GLY A 109 3.84 17.59 8.13
N CYS A 110 4.00 16.35 8.59
CA CYS A 110 3.96 15.17 7.71
C CYS A 110 2.58 15.08 7.03
N PRO A 111 2.50 15.15 5.69
CA PRO A 111 1.22 15.25 5.00
C PRO A 111 0.44 13.92 4.99
N LEU A 112 1.15 12.79 5.01
CA LEU A 112 0.56 11.46 4.98
C LEU A 112 1.36 10.49 5.85
N ILE A 113 0.65 9.83 6.77
CA ILE A 113 1.20 8.73 7.58
C ILE A 113 0.49 7.45 7.16
N GLU A 114 1.29 6.45 6.74
CA GLU A 114 0.81 5.16 6.27
C GLU A 114 1.11 4.08 7.31
N ILE A 115 0.07 3.54 7.92
CA ILE A 115 0.15 2.52 8.96
C ILE A 115 0.07 1.13 8.32
N HIS A 116 1.12 0.33 8.42
CA HIS A 116 1.19 -1.01 7.85
C HIS A 116 0.80 -2.07 8.89
N GLU A 117 -0.28 -2.80 8.62
CA GLU A 117 -0.79 -3.87 9.49
C GLU A 117 -0.87 -5.23 8.77
N PRO A 118 0.28 -5.81 8.35
CA PRO A 118 0.26 -7.09 7.65
C PRO A 118 -0.25 -8.26 8.52
N ALA A 119 -0.16 -8.17 9.86
CA ALA A 119 -0.61 -9.26 10.72
C ALA A 119 -2.14 -9.43 10.75
N ILE A 120 -2.93 -8.44 10.33
CA ILE A 120 -4.39 -8.56 10.39
C ILE A 120 -4.95 -9.61 9.43
N VAL A 121 -4.25 -9.93 8.34
CA VAL A 121 -4.68 -10.98 7.40
C VAL A 121 -4.70 -12.39 8.04
N THR A 122 -4.05 -12.54 9.20
CA THR A 122 -4.02 -13.80 9.95
C THR A 122 -5.11 -13.90 11.02
N ILE A 123 -5.91 -12.87 11.24
CA ILE A 123 -6.98 -12.89 12.26
C ILE A 123 -8.11 -13.85 11.84
N GLY A 124 -8.42 -13.90 10.55
CA GLY A 124 -9.51 -14.74 10.05
C GLY A 124 -10.84 -14.33 10.68
N THR A 125 -11.52 -15.30 11.32
CA THR A 125 -12.80 -15.11 12.01
C THR A 125 -12.68 -14.94 13.53
N ASP A 126 -11.49 -14.71 14.05
CA ASP A 126 -11.26 -14.50 15.49
C ASP A 126 -11.82 -13.15 15.96
N GLU A 127 -12.99 -13.18 16.58
CA GLU A 127 -13.68 -11.97 17.06
C GLU A 127 -12.85 -11.22 18.14
N ALA A 128 -12.13 -11.95 19.00
CA ALA A 128 -11.28 -11.33 20.02
C ALA A 128 -10.07 -10.63 19.38
N GLY A 129 -9.48 -11.24 18.35
CA GLY A 129 -8.43 -10.62 17.55
C GLY A 129 -8.90 -9.33 16.87
N TRP A 130 -10.10 -9.32 16.33
CA TRP A 130 -10.68 -8.11 15.71
C TRP A 130 -11.05 -7.04 16.73
N ALA A 131 -11.54 -7.43 17.91
CA ALA A 131 -11.80 -6.49 19.00
C ALA A 131 -10.52 -5.79 19.44
N LEU A 132 -9.44 -6.57 19.65
CA LEU A 132 -8.13 -6.05 19.99
C LEU A 132 -7.56 -5.13 18.91
N PHE A 133 -7.66 -5.54 17.64
CA PHE A 133 -7.25 -4.70 16.51
C PHE A 133 -7.96 -3.35 16.53
N ARG A 134 -9.30 -3.34 16.63
CA ARG A 134 -10.08 -2.10 16.69
C ARG A 134 -9.67 -1.19 17.84
N GLU A 135 -9.52 -1.76 19.04
CA GLU A 135 -9.10 -1.00 20.23
C GLU A 135 -7.71 -0.36 20.00
N ALA A 136 -6.76 -1.14 19.48
CA ALA A 136 -5.43 -0.65 19.18
C ALA A 136 -5.43 0.48 18.14
N GLN A 137 -6.26 0.38 17.08
CA GLN A 137 -6.35 1.41 16.05
C GLN A 137 -7.02 2.70 16.58
N LEU A 138 -8.01 2.58 17.46
CA LEU A 138 -8.62 3.75 18.11
C LEU A 138 -7.62 4.49 18.99
N ILE A 139 -6.83 3.76 19.80
CA ILE A 139 -5.75 4.35 20.61
C ILE A 139 -4.70 5.00 19.70
N LEU A 140 -4.28 4.29 18.64
CA LEU A 140 -3.27 4.77 17.70
C LEU A 140 -3.64 6.09 17.05
N THR A 141 -4.90 6.26 16.69
CA THR A 141 -5.37 7.41 15.89
C THR A 141 -5.97 8.53 16.73
N ASP A 142 -6.04 8.36 18.06
CA ASP A 142 -6.65 9.34 18.96
C ASP A 142 -5.93 10.69 18.90
N GLY A 143 -6.71 11.76 18.71
CA GLY A 143 -6.25 13.16 18.73
C GLY A 143 -5.27 13.52 17.61
N ILE A 144 -5.14 12.72 16.55
CA ILE A 144 -4.32 13.06 15.39
C ILE A 144 -5.15 13.90 14.42
N VAL A 145 -4.64 15.09 14.11
CA VAL A 145 -5.28 16.06 13.19
C VAL A 145 -4.24 16.66 12.24
N GLY A 146 -4.68 17.16 11.10
CA GLY A 146 -3.82 17.89 10.15
C GLY A 146 -2.94 17.00 9.26
N THR A 147 -3.07 15.68 9.34
CA THR A 147 -2.37 14.74 8.47
C THR A 147 -3.34 13.71 7.89
N HIS A 148 -3.04 13.18 6.71
CA HIS A 148 -3.80 12.09 6.11
C HIS A 148 -3.35 10.75 6.70
N LEU A 149 -4.25 10.03 7.34
CA LEU A 149 -3.97 8.67 7.84
C LEU A 149 -4.43 7.63 6.82
N SER A 150 -3.52 6.75 6.40
CA SER A 150 -3.78 5.61 5.52
C SER A 150 -3.49 4.31 6.25
N LEU A 151 -4.38 3.32 6.15
CA LEU A 151 -4.13 1.97 6.63
C LEU A 151 -3.72 1.08 5.45
N ALA A 152 -2.53 0.50 5.53
CA ALA A 152 -1.99 -0.42 4.52
C ALA A 152 -2.10 -1.88 4.99
N ILE A 153 -2.77 -2.69 4.18
CA ILE A 153 -3.00 -4.13 4.42
C ILE A 153 -2.35 -4.90 3.27
N THR A 154 -1.28 -5.62 3.58
CA THR A 154 -0.47 -6.35 2.59
C THR A 154 -0.28 -7.81 3.00
N GLY A 155 -0.01 -8.67 2.01
CA GLY A 155 0.32 -10.08 2.22
C GLY A 155 -0.86 -11.03 2.37
N GLY A 156 -2.07 -10.59 2.08
CA GLY A 156 -3.26 -11.44 2.10
C GLY A 156 -4.57 -10.68 2.15
N SER A 157 -5.68 -11.41 2.29
CA SER A 157 -7.03 -10.86 2.39
C SER A 157 -7.40 -10.56 3.85
N ALA A 158 -7.87 -9.33 4.10
CA ALA A 158 -8.47 -8.92 5.36
C ALA A 158 -10.02 -8.89 5.32
N ASP A 159 -10.60 -9.29 4.21
CA ASP A 159 -12.04 -9.37 3.95
C ASP A 159 -12.84 -10.17 5.02
N PRO A 160 -12.32 -11.31 5.58
CA PRO A 160 -13.06 -12.07 6.60
C PRO A 160 -13.43 -11.26 7.85
N ALA A 161 -12.73 -10.17 8.12
CA ALA A 161 -13.04 -9.26 9.22
C ALA A 161 -14.34 -8.50 9.06
N GLY A 162 -14.71 -8.29 7.82
CA GLY A 162 -15.72 -7.31 7.48
C GLY A 162 -15.22 -5.86 7.59
N LEU A 163 -15.80 -5.02 6.75
CA LEU A 163 -15.42 -3.62 6.62
C LEU A 163 -15.53 -2.82 7.94
N LEU A 164 -16.53 -3.14 8.77
CA LEU A 164 -16.78 -2.42 10.02
C LEU A 164 -15.62 -2.50 11.01
N ALA A 165 -14.92 -3.64 11.07
CA ALA A 165 -13.76 -3.80 11.94
C ALA A 165 -12.57 -2.95 11.44
N ILE A 166 -12.37 -2.89 10.12
CA ILE A 166 -11.29 -2.16 9.48
C ILE A 166 -11.52 -0.65 9.55
N LEU A 167 -12.77 -0.22 9.37
CA LEU A 167 -13.15 1.20 9.34
C LEU A 167 -13.51 1.80 10.71
N ALA A 168 -13.32 1.07 11.79
CA ALA A 168 -13.59 1.58 13.13
C ALA A 168 -12.74 2.82 13.47
N ALA A 169 -11.50 2.88 12.99
CA ALA A 169 -10.63 4.04 13.13
C ALA A 169 -10.80 5.04 11.96
N PRO A 170 -10.48 6.33 12.17
CA PRO A 170 -10.75 7.41 11.22
C PRO A 170 -9.73 7.49 10.09
N TYR A 171 -9.42 6.36 9.44
CA TYR A 171 -8.55 6.35 8.28
C TYR A 171 -9.19 7.07 7.09
N ALA A 172 -8.44 8.00 6.50
CA ALA A 172 -8.86 8.73 5.31
C ALA A 172 -8.74 7.87 4.04
N SER A 173 -7.87 6.84 4.04
CA SER A 173 -7.73 5.87 2.94
C SER A 173 -7.33 4.48 3.42
N LEU A 174 -7.59 3.48 2.57
CA LEU A 174 -7.03 2.13 2.68
C LEU A 174 -6.11 1.86 1.50
N ALA A 175 -4.93 1.29 1.77
CA ALA A 175 -4.03 0.72 0.78
C ALA A 175 -4.11 -0.81 0.88
N LEU A 176 -4.51 -1.48 -0.19
CA LEU A 176 -4.90 -2.88 -0.19
C LEU A 176 -4.07 -3.69 -1.16
N ASP A 177 -3.46 -4.79 -0.70
CA ASP A 177 -2.88 -5.81 -1.56
C ASP A 177 -4.01 -6.54 -2.32
N LEU A 178 -4.07 -6.35 -3.62
CA LEU A 178 -5.08 -6.93 -4.50
C LEU A 178 -4.56 -8.17 -5.25
N ILE A 179 -3.29 -8.53 -5.03
CA ILE A 179 -2.63 -9.69 -5.63
C ILE A 179 -2.63 -10.87 -4.66
N ALA A 180 -1.97 -10.74 -3.49
CA ALA A 180 -1.98 -11.79 -2.47
C ALA A 180 -3.31 -11.88 -1.72
N GLY A 181 -4.09 -10.79 -1.73
CA GLY A 181 -5.42 -10.71 -1.13
C GLY A 181 -6.53 -10.40 -2.15
N PRO A 182 -6.86 -11.33 -3.08
CA PRO A 182 -7.86 -11.05 -4.12
C PRO A 182 -9.26 -10.74 -3.56
N ASP A 183 -9.59 -11.25 -2.38
CA ASP A 183 -10.88 -10.94 -1.74
C ASP A 183 -10.96 -9.50 -1.21
N ASN A 184 -9.83 -8.77 -1.10
CA ASN A 184 -9.81 -7.35 -0.75
C ASN A 184 -10.57 -6.47 -1.75
N TRP A 185 -10.91 -6.96 -2.95
CA TRP A 185 -11.82 -6.29 -3.86
C TRP A 185 -13.21 -6.04 -3.27
N ARG A 186 -13.65 -6.88 -2.31
CA ARG A 186 -14.88 -6.66 -1.55
C ARG A 186 -14.78 -5.43 -0.65
N LEU A 187 -13.60 -5.19 -0.06
CA LEU A 187 -13.32 -3.98 0.72
C LEU A 187 -13.31 -2.74 -0.17
N VAL A 188 -12.65 -2.80 -1.35
CA VAL A 188 -12.69 -1.71 -2.35
C VAL A 188 -14.12 -1.33 -2.70
N ARG A 189 -14.97 -2.34 -2.95
CA ARG A 189 -16.38 -2.14 -3.29
C ARG A 189 -17.19 -1.56 -2.14
N ALA A 190 -16.94 -1.99 -0.91
CA ALA A 190 -17.72 -1.61 0.26
C ALA A 190 -17.28 -0.28 0.89
N MET A 191 -16.06 0.19 0.57
CA MET A 191 -15.48 1.41 1.14
C MET A 191 -16.30 2.64 0.76
N PRO A 192 -16.68 3.51 1.72
CA PRO A 192 -17.37 4.76 1.44
C PRO A 192 -16.65 5.64 0.41
N GLY A 193 -17.40 6.34 -0.43
CA GLY A 193 -16.85 7.13 -1.54
C GLY A 193 -16.09 8.40 -1.14
N ASP A 194 -16.27 8.85 0.10
CA ASP A 194 -15.55 9.98 0.68
C ASP A 194 -14.14 9.62 1.15
N ARG A 195 -13.81 8.32 1.24
CA ARG A 195 -12.48 7.81 1.60
C ARG A 195 -11.68 7.36 0.39
N GLY A 196 -10.35 7.48 0.47
CA GLY A 196 -9.42 7.06 -0.58
C GLY A 196 -9.18 5.56 -0.62
N ILE A 197 -8.82 5.06 -1.81
CA ILE A 197 -8.31 3.69 -2.01
C ILE A 197 -6.98 3.78 -2.74
N VAL A 198 -5.99 3.07 -2.22
CA VAL A 198 -4.72 2.80 -2.91
C VAL A 198 -4.73 1.33 -3.35
N CYS A 199 -4.82 1.13 -4.66
CA CYS A 199 -4.86 -0.20 -5.27
C CYS A 199 -3.45 -0.78 -5.37
N GLY A 200 -3.07 -1.68 -4.48
CA GLY A 200 -1.86 -2.50 -4.57
C GLY A 200 -2.03 -3.58 -5.63
N ALA A 201 -2.03 -3.18 -6.90
CA ALA A 201 -2.31 -4.03 -8.05
C ALA A 201 -1.06 -4.38 -8.87
N LEU A 202 0.10 -3.81 -8.55
CA LEU A 202 1.37 -4.16 -9.18
C LEU A 202 2.03 -5.30 -8.40
N SER A 203 2.28 -6.43 -9.06
CA SER A 203 2.85 -7.62 -8.41
C SER A 203 4.28 -7.40 -7.91
N PRO A 204 4.63 -7.84 -6.70
CA PRO A 204 5.99 -7.81 -6.18
C PRO A 204 6.86 -8.97 -6.71
N ILE A 205 6.34 -9.82 -7.59
CA ILE A 205 7.03 -11.02 -8.10
C ILE A 205 7.87 -10.64 -9.33
N ALA A 206 9.10 -11.16 -9.40
CA ALA A 206 9.95 -10.99 -10.56
C ALA A 206 9.34 -11.66 -11.80
N GLY A 207 9.40 -10.97 -12.96
CA GLY A 207 8.91 -11.50 -14.22
C GLY A 207 7.39 -11.61 -14.35
N SER A 208 6.60 -11.10 -13.38
CA SER A 208 5.16 -11.00 -13.57
C SER A 208 4.84 -9.99 -14.68
N ASP A 209 3.83 -10.32 -15.48
CA ASP A 209 3.32 -9.44 -16.52
C ASP A 209 2.34 -8.42 -15.90
N ASP A 210 2.89 -7.28 -15.51
CA ASP A 210 2.14 -6.19 -14.90
C ASP A 210 1.88 -5.10 -15.94
N GLY A 211 1.08 -5.41 -16.97
CA GLY A 211 0.68 -4.43 -17.97
C GLY A 211 -0.09 -3.24 -17.37
N PRO A 212 -0.02 -2.04 -17.99
CA PRO A 212 -0.72 -0.85 -17.52
C PRO A 212 -2.25 -1.05 -17.49
N GLU A 213 -2.77 -1.96 -18.30
CA GLU A 213 -4.20 -2.26 -18.39
C GLU A 213 -4.80 -2.76 -17.08
N MET A 214 -4.08 -3.65 -16.37
CA MET A 214 -4.51 -4.15 -15.07
C MET A 214 -4.59 -3.01 -14.06
N LEU A 215 -3.58 -2.15 -14.03
CA LEU A 215 -3.51 -1.01 -13.14
C LEU A 215 -4.63 -0.02 -13.42
N LEU A 216 -4.85 0.30 -14.70
CA LEU A 216 -5.94 1.19 -15.14
C LEU A 216 -7.32 0.62 -14.80
N TRP A 217 -7.52 -0.69 -14.99
CA TRP A 217 -8.77 -1.33 -14.61
C TRP A 217 -9.01 -1.26 -13.10
N ALA A 218 -7.99 -1.56 -12.30
CA ALA A 218 -8.06 -1.47 -10.85
C ALA A 218 -8.45 -0.06 -10.39
N ALA A 219 -7.80 0.94 -10.96
CA ALA A 219 -8.08 2.35 -10.68
C ALA A 219 -9.49 2.77 -11.11
N ALA A 220 -9.93 2.38 -12.30
CA ALA A 220 -11.27 2.70 -12.82
C ALA A 220 -12.37 2.05 -11.96
N TYR A 221 -12.17 0.79 -11.56
CA TYR A 221 -13.09 0.10 -10.65
C TYR A 221 -13.20 0.81 -9.31
N ALA A 222 -12.07 1.13 -8.67
CA ALA A 222 -12.05 1.85 -7.40
C ALA A 222 -12.69 3.25 -7.52
N ALA A 223 -12.42 3.98 -8.60
CA ALA A 223 -12.97 5.32 -8.84
C ALA A 223 -14.49 5.29 -9.05
N SER A 224 -15.02 4.26 -9.71
CA SER A 224 -16.45 4.11 -9.96
C SER A 224 -17.25 3.69 -8.73
N SER A 225 -16.59 3.06 -7.74
CA SER A 225 -17.25 2.58 -6.53
C SER A 225 -17.69 3.75 -5.65
N HIS A 226 -18.99 3.79 -5.28
CA HIS A 226 -19.60 4.83 -4.43
C HIS A 226 -19.30 6.27 -4.88
N SER A 227 -19.20 6.51 -6.19
CA SER A 227 -18.90 7.84 -6.77
C SER A 227 -17.62 8.49 -6.22
N ARG A 228 -16.59 7.69 -5.87
CA ARG A 228 -15.34 8.16 -5.29
C ARG A 228 -14.60 9.14 -6.19
N GLY A 229 -14.59 8.88 -7.49
CA GLY A 229 -13.84 9.64 -8.47
C GLY A 229 -12.32 9.37 -8.45
N PRO A 230 -11.60 9.72 -9.52
CA PRO A 230 -10.17 9.39 -9.69
C PRO A 230 -9.26 10.14 -8.71
N GLY A 231 -9.65 11.30 -8.20
CA GLY A 231 -8.85 12.10 -7.27
C GLY A 231 -8.61 11.44 -5.90
N ARG A 232 -9.39 10.41 -5.56
CA ARG A 232 -9.26 9.63 -4.32
C ARG A 232 -8.72 8.22 -4.55
N VAL A 233 -8.13 7.97 -5.71
CA VAL A 233 -7.58 6.66 -6.07
C VAL A 233 -6.09 6.76 -6.35
N GLY A 234 -5.33 5.91 -5.67
CA GLY A 234 -3.91 5.67 -5.91
C GLY A 234 -3.66 4.29 -6.51
N LEU A 235 -2.56 4.18 -7.24
CA LEU A 235 -1.97 2.92 -7.69
C LEU A 235 -0.70 2.64 -6.89
N ALA A 236 -0.47 1.38 -6.56
CA ALA A 236 0.72 1.01 -5.82
C ALA A 236 1.19 -0.43 -6.13
N THR A 237 2.40 -0.75 -5.68
CA THR A 237 2.83 -2.14 -5.54
C THR A 237 1.92 -2.86 -4.55
N ALA A 238 1.67 -4.15 -4.74
CA ALA A 238 0.84 -4.94 -3.83
C ALA A 238 1.48 -5.08 -2.45
N SER A 239 2.81 -5.15 -2.43
CA SER A 239 3.63 -5.16 -1.21
C SER A 239 5.05 -4.68 -1.51
N SER A 240 5.97 -4.86 -0.55
CA SER A 240 7.38 -4.49 -0.67
C SER A 240 8.07 -5.15 -1.87
N LEU A 241 8.90 -4.39 -2.58
CA LEU A 241 9.77 -4.86 -3.65
C LEU A 241 11.17 -5.24 -3.15
N ALA A 242 11.45 -5.21 -1.86
CA ALA A 242 12.77 -5.38 -1.27
C ALA A 242 13.47 -6.71 -1.64
N ALA A 243 12.70 -7.75 -2.02
CA ALA A 243 13.24 -9.04 -2.44
C ALA A 243 13.63 -9.11 -3.93
N LEU A 244 13.33 -8.07 -4.71
CA LEU A 244 13.66 -8.03 -6.13
C LEU A 244 15.10 -7.53 -6.37
N PRO A 245 15.72 -7.86 -7.52
CA PRO A 245 16.84 -7.09 -8.03
C PRO A 245 16.45 -5.62 -8.25
N TRP A 246 17.38 -4.72 -8.00
CA TRP A 246 17.15 -3.27 -8.12
C TRP A 246 16.53 -2.87 -9.46
N ASP A 247 17.13 -3.29 -10.58
CA ASP A 247 16.64 -2.94 -11.92
C ASP A 247 15.20 -3.43 -12.17
N SER A 248 14.86 -4.61 -11.65
CA SER A 248 13.50 -5.15 -11.74
C SER A 248 12.51 -4.30 -10.93
N ALA A 249 12.91 -3.85 -9.73
CA ALA A 249 12.09 -2.97 -8.91
C ALA A 249 11.87 -1.62 -9.59
N ILE A 250 12.92 -1.01 -10.16
CA ILE A 250 12.83 0.26 -10.89
C ILE A 250 11.92 0.14 -12.12
N ALA A 251 12.05 -0.94 -12.88
CA ALA A 251 11.16 -1.19 -14.02
C ALA A 251 9.68 -1.27 -13.58
N LYS A 252 9.40 -1.89 -12.43
CA LYS A 252 8.05 -1.94 -11.86
C LYS A 252 7.54 -0.55 -11.42
N LEU A 253 8.37 0.28 -10.80
CA LEU A 253 7.99 1.66 -10.47
C LEU A 253 7.64 2.45 -11.74
N GLY A 254 8.42 2.29 -12.82
CA GLY A 254 8.14 2.91 -14.11
C GLY A 254 6.75 2.57 -14.66
N ARG A 255 6.29 1.32 -14.48
CA ARG A 255 4.93 0.90 -14.88
C ARG A 255 3.82 1.60 -14.07
N LEU A 256 4.04 1.87 -12.78
CA LEU A 256 3.09 2.65 -11.99
C LEU A 256 2.96 4.08 -12.53
N GLY A 257 4.09 4.73 -12.80
CA GLY A 257 4.10 6.09 -13.36
C GLY A 257 3.44 6.13 -14.75
N GLU A 258 3.77 5.17 -15.61
CA GLU A 258 3.15 5.02 -16.93
C GLU A 258 1.62 4.88 -16.84
N ALA A 259 1.13 4.02 -15.93
CA ALA A 259 -0.31 3.85 -15.74
C ALA A 259 -1.02 5.13 -15.30
N VAL A 260 -0.39 5.97 -14.47
CA VAL A 260 -0.94 7.27 -14.08
C VAL A 260 -1.02 8.22 -15.28
N LEU A 261 0.04 8.30 -16.09
CA LEU A 261 0.06 9.13 -17.31
C LEU A 261 -1.00 8.68 -18.32
N LEU A 262 -1.14 7.37 -18.53
CA LEU A 262 -2.16 6.80 -19.39
C LEU A 262 -3.59 7.10 -18.90
N ALA A 263 -3.79 7.14 -17.58
CA ALA A 263 -5.09 7.45 -16.97
C ALA A 263 -5.57 8.90 -17.24
N GLU A 264 -4.66 9.79 -17.60
CA GLU A 264 -4.97 11.19 -17.96
C GLU A 264 -5.39 11.35 -19.41
N LEU A 265 -5.16 10.32 -20.25
CA LEU A 265 -5.52 10.37 -21.67
C LEU A 265 -7.04 10.28 -21.86
N PRO A 266 -7.58 10.96 -22.89
CA PRO A 266 -8.96 10.75 -23.33
C PRO A 266 -9.23 9.28 -23.67
N SER A 267 -10.48 8.83 -23.47
CA SER A 267 -10.88 7.43 -23.68
C SER A 267 -10.51 6.87 -25.07
N ASP A 268 -10.52 7.70 -26.10
CA ASP A 268 -10.17 7.30 -27.47
C ASP A 268 -8.66 7.07 -27.63
N GLY A 269 -7.82 7.81 -26.90
CA GLY A 269 -6.37 7.60 -26.83
C GLY A 269 -5.99 6.31 -26.11
N LEU A 270 -6.73 5.95 -25.05
CA LEU A 270 -6.51 4.73 -24.29
C LEU A 270 -6.76 3.46 -25.14
N ARG A 271 -7.80 3.44 -25.96
CA ARG A 271 -8.16 2.28 -26.80
C ARG A 271 -7.07 1.85 -27.76
N GLY A 272 -6.27 2.79 -28.23
CA GLY A 272 -5.16 2.51 -29.16
C GLY A 272 -3.90 1.96 -28.48
N GLN A 273 -3.78 2.11 -27.15
CA GLN A 273 -2.58 1.76 -26.39
C GLN A 273 -2.73 0.51 -25.51
N LEU A 274 -3.98 0.10 -25.18
CA LEU A 274 -4.24 -1.04 -24.35
C LEU A 274 -4.31 -2.34 -25.18
N ASP A 275 -3.61 -3.40 -24.75
CA ASP A 275 -3.74 -4.73 -25.36
C ASP A 275 -5.07 -5.37 -24.97
N PRO A 276 -6.01 -5.61 -25.93
CA PRO A 276 -7.29 -6.23 -25.61
C PRO A 276 -7.18 -7.65 -25.04
N ARG A 277 -6.04 -8.32 -25.17
CA ARG A 277 -5.80 -9.66 -24.61
C ARG A 277 -5.59 -9.66 -23.11
N SER A 278 -5.14 -8.56 -22.54
CA SER A 278 -4.92 -8.43 -21.10
C SER A 278 -6.21 -8.50 -20.26
N VAL A 279 -7.37 -8.39 -20.91
CA VAL A 279 -8.68 -8.54 -20.26
C VAL A 279 -8.89 -9.96 -19.71
N ASP A 280 -8.43 -10.99 -20.44
CA ASP A 280 -8.57 -12.40 -19.99
C ASP A 280 -7.63 -12.70 -18.81
N ILE A 281 -6.45 -12.10 -18.78
CA ILE A 281 -5.49 -12.19 -17.67
C ILE A 281 -6.07 -11.55 -16.40
N ARG A 282 -6.82 -10.44 -16.53
CA ARG A 282 -7.50 -9.78 -15.41
C ARG A 282 -8.51 -10.68 -14.73
N SER A 283 -9.32 -11.38 -15.52
CA SER A 283 -10.34 -12.30 -15.00
C SER A 283 -9.70 -13.48 -14.26
N ALA A 284 -8.57 -13.97 -14.72
CA ALA A 284 -7.80 -15.03 -14.06
C ALA A 284 -7.15 -14.53 -12.75
N ALA A 285 -6.56 -13.32 -12.75
CA ALA A 285 -5.95 -12.71 -11.57
C ALA A 285 -6.98 -12.39 -10.46
N LEU A 286 -8.23 -12.15 -10.85
CA LEU A 286 -9.34 -11.90 -9.91
C LEU A 286 -10.05 -13.18 -9.45
N GLY A 287 -9.56 -14.38 -9.83
CA GLY A 287 -10.18 -15.64 -9.46
C GLY A 287 -11.59 -15.85 -10.05
N GLN A 288 -11.98 -15.07 -11.07
CA GLN A 288 -13.33 -15.05 -11.61
C GLN A 288 -13.51 -15.85 -12.91
N ALA A 289 -12.45 -16.39 -13.51
CA ALA A 289 -12.57 -17.19 -14.70
C ALA A 289 -11.63 -18.40 -14.66
N GLU A 290 -12.18 -19.59 -14.92
CA GLU A 290 -11.37 -20.71 -15.39
C GLU A 290 -10.72 -20.31 -16.74
N PRO A 291 -9.46 -20.73 -17.01
CA PRO A 291 -8.85 -20.47 -18.30
C PRO A 291 -9.75 -21.01 -19.40
N ARG A 292 -10.16 -20.13 -20.32
CA ARG A 292 -11.05 -20.46 -21.44
C ARG A 292 -10.35 -21.54 -22.28
N LYS A 293 -10.86 -22.77 -22.23
CA LYS A 293 -10.40 -23.83 -23.11
C LYS A 293 -10.55 -23.32 -24.55
N GLU A 294 -9.43 -23.21 -25.25
CA GLU A 294 -9.46 -22.88 -26.68
C GLU A 294 -10.41 -23.87 -27.38
N ARG A 295 -11.43 -23.34 -28.02
CA ARG A 295 -12.26 -24.14 -28.91
C ARG A 295 -11.37 -24.56 -30.11
N PRO A 296 -11.24 -25.85 -30.43
CA PRO A 296 -10.54 -26.25 -31.63
C PRO A 296 -11.20 -25.55 -32.82
N ARG A 297 -10.41 -24.85 -33.64
CA ARG A 297 -10.88 -24.30 -34.92
C ARG A 297 -11.32 -25.49 -35.76
N GLY A 298 -12.61 -25.58 -36.00
CA GLY A 298 -13.16 -26.59 -36.91
C GLY A 298 -12.52 -26.44 -38.29
N THR A 299 -12.03 -27.54 -38.79
CA THR A 299 -11.56 -27.74 -40.17
C THR A 299 -12.73 -27.57 -41.16
#